data_cbd008c319ddb793c8e5986836ba5568
#
_entry.id   cbd008c319ddb793c8e5986836ba5568
#
_cell.length_a   1.000
_cell.length_b   1.000
_cell.length_c   1.000
_cell.angle_alpha   90.00
_cell.angle_beta   90.00
_cell.angle_gamma   90.00
#
_symmetry.space_group_name_H-M   'P 1'
#
loop_
_entity.id
_entity.type
_entity.pdbx_description
1 polymer ?
#
loop_
_entity_poly.entity_id
_entity_poly.type
_entity_poly.pdbx_seq_one_letter_code
_entity_poly.pdbx_strand_id
1 'polypeptide(L)'
;MSSQNPVWTTVSTAPDMLGESPFWHPTEKMLYWIDIPGKKIHRASLDGMVTEGWDMPQEPGCIAPAKRGGLVIALRDGIYRAAYWQSELVKIASIDYDTTTQRFNDGKCDTAGRFWAGSMFEPRTERLAALYRLDARDTVEHKKPPKFDIVQKDAILANGLGWSPDNKTIYWADTVDQIIHAWDWDEATGSMSNKRVFQKFDAKPAGWTPENTMGVNYQGRPDGCAVDTQGNYYIAMYDGQRILKFAPSGQLLAAIPTPTRCTTMPCFGGEDMKTLFITTSSFMRPAEEMKAQPLAGHVFSMQVDVPGLPVNFYQE
;
A
#
# COMPACT_ATOMS: atom_id res chain seq x y z
N MET A 1 1.20 5.78 -30.84
CA MET A 1 2.14 5.53 -29.75
C MET A 1 2.36 4.02 -29.73
N SER A 2 3.59 3.54 -29.92
CA SER A 2 3.87 2.10 -29.97
C SER A 2 3.63 1.51 -28.58
N SER A 3 2.65 0.64 -28.47
CA SER A 3 2.37 -0.14 -27.27
C SER A 3 3.42 -1.25 -27.15
N GLN A 4 4.66 -0.91 -26.79
CA GLN A 4 5.56 -1.94 -26.28
C GLN A 4 5.01 -2.38 -24.92
N ASN A 5 4.81 -3.68 -24.75
CA ASN A 5 4.47 -4.23 -23.44
C ASN A 5 5.58 -3.86 -22.45
N PRO A 6 5.23 -3.46 -21.22
CA PRO A 6 6.22 -3.12 -20.21
C PRO A 6 7.14 -4.31 -19.92
N VAL A 7 8.43 -4.04 -19.82
CA VAL A 7 9.41 -5.07 -19.45
C VAL A 7 9.55 -5.06 -17.93
N TRP A 8 9.05 -6.12 -17.30
CA TRP A 8 9.14 -6.32 -15.87
C TRP A 8 10.31 -7.23 -15.51
N THR A 9 11.01 -6.90 -14.44
CA THR A 9 12.09 -7.70 -13.84
C THR A 9 11.66 -8.14 -12.44
N THR A 10 11.89 -9.39 -12.08
CA THR A 10 11.66 -9.91 -10.72
C THR A 10 12.73 -9.40 -9.78
N VAL A 11 12.33 -8.88 -8.62
CA VAL A 11 13.22 -8.34 -7.57
C VAL A 11 13.37 -9.31 -6.40
N SER A 12 12.25 -9.88 -5.91
CA SER A 12 12.29 -10.83 -4.80
C SER A 12 12.79 -12.21 -5.22
N THR A 13 13.51 -12.88 -4.33
CA THR A 13 14.05 -14.23 -4.57
C THR A 13 13.06 -15.35 -4.29
N ALA A 14 11.99 -15.06 -3.56
CA ALA A 14 10.92 -15.98 -3.22
C ALA A 14 9.55 -15.28 -3.29
N PRO A 15 8.46 -16.03 -3.53
CA PRO A 15 7.12 -15.46 -3.53
C PRO A 15 6.61 -15.24 -2.10
N ASP A 16 5.88 -14.15 -1.91
CA ASP A 16 5.06 -13.88 -0.74
C ASP A 16 3.65 -14.49 -0.92
N MET A 17 2.94 -14.69 0.19
CA MET A 17 1.52 -14.97 0.14
C MET A 17 0.75 -13.73 -0.31
N LEU A 18 1.02 -12.60 0.35
CA LEU A 18 0.39 -11.31 0.04
C LEU A 18 1.40 -10.20 0.29
N GLY A 19 2.20 -9.91 -0.73
CA GLY A 19 3.14 -8.79 -0.70
C GLY A 19 2.40 -7.46 -0.68
N GLU A 20 2.79 -6.53 0.22
CA GLU A 20 2.12 -5.25 0.43
C GLU A 20 3.05 -4.17 0.98
N SER A 21 2.51 -2.94 1.09
CA SER A 21 3.17 -1.78 1.72
C SER A 21 4.61 -1.56 1.27
N PRO A 22 4.93 -1.61 -0.04
CA PRO A 22 6.29 -1.40 -0.51
C PRO A 22 6.71 0.06 -0.38
N PHE A 23 7.97 0.29 -0.02
CA PHE A 23 8.61 1.60 -0.13
C PHE A 23 10.11 1.45 -0.40
N TRP A 24 10.67 2.44 -1.11
CA TRP A 24 12.11 2.58 -1.32
C TRP A 24 12.72 3.46 -0.23
N HIS A 25 13.69 2.92 0.52
CA HIS A 25 14.42 3.69 1.53
C HIS A 25 15.62 4.42 0.88
N PRO A 26 15.58 5.76 0.73
CA PRO A 26 16.55 6.48 -0.10
C PRO A 26 17.99 6.46 0.45
N THR A 27 18.15 6.43 1.77
CA THR A 27 19.48 6.42 2.42
C THR A 27 20.06 5.02 2.48
N GLU A 28 19.24 4.00 2.79
CA GLU A 28 19.71 2.60 2.84
C GLU A 28 19.81 2.00 1.43
N LYS A 29 19.16 2.63 0.42
CA LYS A 29 19.07 2.14 -0.96
C LYS A 29 18.50 0.72 -1.04
N MET A 30 17.44 0.49 -0.26
CA MET A 30 16.75 -0.78 -0.14
C MET A 30 15.27 -0.60 -0.41
N LEU A 31 14.67 -1.57 -1.11
CA LEU A 31 13.24 -1.75 -1.19
C LEU A 31 12.77 -2.51 0.05
N TYR A 32 11.75 -2.01 0.74
CA TYR A 32 11.07 -2.68 1.83
C TYR A 32 9.65 -3.07 1.41
N TRP A 33 9.15 -4.19 1.91
CA TRP A 33 7.76 -4.60 1.76
C TRP A 33 7.38 -5.61 2.85
N ILE A 34 6.11 -5.96 2.96
CA ILE A 34 5.60 -6.96 3.91
C ILE A 34 4.97 -8.13 3.19
N ASP A 35 4.95 -9.30 3.85
CA ASP A 35 4.04 -10.41 3.56
C ASP A 35 3.03 -10.52 4.71
N ILE A 36 1.77 -10.11 4.45
CA ILE A 36 0.77 -10.02 5.51
C ILE A 36 0.50 -11.38 6.16
N PRO A 37 0.01 -12.43 5.43
CA PRO A 37 -0.25 -13.73 6.05
C PRO A 37 1.04 -14.48 6.42
N GLY A 38 2.14 -14.22 5.69
CA GLY A 38 3.46 -14.76 5.99
C GLY A 38 4.09 -14.17 7.24
N LYS A 39 3.52 -13.08 7.79
CA LYS A 39 4.00 -12.38 8.98
C LYS A 39 5.46 -12.00 8.87
N LYS A 40 5.81 -11.33 7.77
CA LYS A 40 7.20 -10.94 7.50
C LYS A 40 7.28 -9.50 7.01
N ILE A 41 8.42 -8.88 7.33
CA ILE A 41 8.89 -7.68 6.64
C ILE A 41 10.13 -8.10 5.85
N HIS A 42 10.20 -7.69 4.60
CA HIS A 42 11.34 -7.95 3.72
C HIS A 42 12.03 -6.66 3.34
N ARG A 43 13.32 -6.76 3.01
CA ARG A 43 14.05 -5.71 2.29
C ARG A 43 15.01 -6.31 1.29
N ALA A 44 15.21 -5.62 0.18
CA ALA A 44 16.13 -6.04 -0.86
C ALA A 44 16.86 -4.85 -1.49
N SER A 45 18.09 -5.08 -1.97
CA SER A 45 18.79 -4.15 -2.83
C SER A 45 18.12 -4.07 -4.21
N LEU A 46 18.40 -3.00 -4.97
CA LEU A 46 17.79 -2.77 -6.29
C LEU A 46 18.04 -3.92 -7.28
N ASP A 47 19.21 -4.52 -7.22
CA ASP A 47 19.61 -5.67 -8.05
C ASP A 47 19.13 -7.03 -7.53
N GLY A 48 18.46 -7.06 -6.36
CA GLY A 48 17.96 -8.27 -5.71
C GLY A 48 19.05 -9.17 -5.12
N MET A 49 20.32 -8.75 -5.14
CA MET A 49 21.43 -9.56 -4.62
C MET A 49 21.42 -9.68 -3.11
N VAL A 50 20.92 -8.66 -2.42
CA VAL A 50 20.68 -8.68 -0.97
C VAL A 50 19.19 -8.76 -0.74
N THR A 51 18.74 -9.83 -0.10
CA THR A 51 17.34 -9.99 0.35
C THR A 51 17.36 -10.48 1.79
N GLU A 52 16.69 -9.73 2.65
CA GLU A 52 16.59 -10.03 4.08
C GLU A 52 15.13 -10.13 4.49
N GLY A 53 14.83 -10.98 5.47
CA GLY A 53 13.52 -11.15 6.06
C GLY A 53 13.55 -10.94 7.57
N TRP A 54 12.42 -10.46 8.10
CA TRP A 54 12.20 -10.28 9.53
C TRP A 54 10.82 -10.82 9.91
N ASP A 55 10.79 -11.84 10.76
CA ASP A 55 9.56 -12.44 11.24
C ASP A 55 8.82 -11.51 12.22
N MET A 56 7.51 -11.37 12.02
CA MET A 56 6.63 -10.57 12.86
C MET A 56 5.76 -11.47 13.76
N PRO A 57 5.46 -11.02 14.99
CA PRO A 57 4.59 -11.80 15.89
C PRO A 57 3.14 -11.91 15.41
N GLN A 58 2.71 -10.95 14.57
CA GLN A 58 1.35 -10.84 14.03
C GLN A 58 1.44 -10.35 12.58
N GLU A 59 0.32 -10.36 11.85
CA GLU A 59 0.26 -9.82 10.49
C GLU A 59 0.59 -8.33 10.48
N PRO A 60 1.64 -7.90 9.76
CA PRO A 60 1.85 -6.48 9.47
C PRO A 60 0.84 -6.02 8.42
N GLY A 61 0.15 -4.92 8.66
CA GLY A 61 -0.77 -4.32 7.69
C GLY A 61 -0.08 -3.29 6.80
N CYS A 62 0.77 -2.46 7.39
CA CYS A 62 1.59 -1.48 6.67
C CYS A 62 2.80 -1.04 7.49
N ILE A 63 3.79 -0.49 6.78
CA ILE A 63 5.06 -0.03 7.36
C ILE A 63 5.50 1.31 6.75
N ALA A 64 6.28 2.08 7.51
CA ALA A 64 7.00 3.23 6.96
C ALA A 64 8.35 3.41 7.65
N PRO A 65 9.35 4.05 6.97
CA PRO A 65 10.62 4.38 7.60
C PRO A 65 10.44 5.48 8.64
N ALA A 66 11.24 5.45 9.68
CA ALA A 66 11.24 6.48 10.71
C ALA A 66 12.45 7.40 10.58
N LYS A 67 12.25 8.71 10.80
CA LYS A 67 13.31 9.73 10.63
C LYS A 67 14.51 9.50 11.56
N ARG A 68 14.27 8.88 12.71
CA ARG A 68 15.32 8.50 13.67
C ARG A 68 15.91 7.11 13.43
N GLY A 69 15.66 6.52 12.26
CA GLY A 69 16.05 5.16 11.88
C GLY A 69 15.00 4.12 12.21
N GLY A 70 15.12 2.94 11.60
CA GLY A 70 14.18 1.83 11.75
C GLY A 70 12.80 2.10 11.16
N LEU A 71 11.77 1.49 11.73
CA LEU A 71 10.43 1.45 11.15
C LEU A 71 9.34 1.82 12.17
N VAL A 72 8.23 2.37 11.67
CA VAL A 72 6.91 2.31 12.31
C VAL A 72 6.10 1.22 11.59
N ILE A 73 5.40 0.39 12.35
CA ILE A 73 4.78 -0.85 11.87
C ILE A 73 3.36 -0.95 12.45
N ALA A 74 2.36 -1.08 11.60
CA ALA A 74 0.99 -1.41 12.03
C ALA A 74 0.85 -2.94 12.07
N LEU A 75 0.79 -3.52 13.25
CA LEU A 75 0.46 -4.92 13.49
C LEU A 75 -1.03 -5.05 13.84
N ARG A 76 -1.55 -6.27 13.87
CA ARG A 76 -2.98 -6.54 14.07
C ARG A 76 -3.58 -5.82 15.29
N ASP A 77 -2.84 -5.67 16.38
CA ASP A 77 -3.34 -5.16 17.68
C ASP A 77 -2.83 -3.75 18.06
N GLY A 78 -2.18 -3.04 17.13
CA GLY A 78 -1.67 -1.70 17.38
C GLY A 78 -0.51 -1.27 16.50
N ILE A 79 0.04 -0.11 16.82
CA ILE A 79 1.20 0.47 16.13
C ILE A 79 2.45 0.26 16.96
N TYR A 80 3.50 -0.17 16.30
CA TYR A 80 4.79 -0.50 16.90
C TYR A 80 5.92 0.32 16.31
N ARG A 81 6.94 0.52 17.12
CA ARG A 81 8.20 1.19 16.75
C ARG A 81 9.35 0.20 16.85
N ALA A 82 10.13 0.12 15.80
CA ALA A 82 11.43 -0.57 15.77
C ALA A 82 12.52 0.46 15.57
N ALA A 83 13.50 0.56 16.47
CA ALA A 83 14.55 1.58 16.43
C ALA A 83 15.53 1.38 15.26
N TYR A 84 15.75 0.14 14.84
CA TYR A 84 16.57 -0.29 13.72
C TYR A 84 16.06 -1.63 13.18
N TRP A 85 16.60 -2.10 12.05
CA TRP A 85 16.25 -3.38 11.46
C TRP A 85 16.42 -4.53 12.46
N GLN A 86 15.37 -5.32 12.64
CA GLN A 86 15.29 -6.45 13.58
C GLN A 86 15.48 -6.09 15.08
N SER A 87 15.31 -4.82 15.45
CA SER A 87 15.28 -4.44 16.86
C SER A 87 13.98 -4.91 17.56
N GLU A 88 13.97 -4.81 18.88
CA GLU A 88 12.75 -5.02 19.68
C GLU A 88 11.59 -4.14 19.19
N LEU A 89 10.39 -4.71 19.18
CA LEU A 89 9.15 -4.02 18.83
C LEU A 89 8.53 -3.38 20.06
N VAL A 90 8.48 -2.06 20.09
CA VAL A 90 7.85 -1.29 21.17
C VAL A 90 6.47 -0.84 20.73
N LYS A 91 5.41 -1.29 21.39
CA LYS A 91 4.04 -0.82 21.11
C LYS A 91 3.89 0.63 21.55
N ILE A 92 3.54 1.52 20.61
CA ILE A 92 3.38 2.97 20.82
C ILE A 92 1.93 3.45 20.75
N ALA A 93 1.03 2.64 20.17
CA ALA A 93 -0.41 2.88 20.22
C ALA A 93 -1.17 1.55 20.16
N SER A 94 -2.23 1.43 20.94
CA SER A 94 -3.14 0.28 20.92
C SER A 94 -4.39 0.60 20.11
N ILE A 95 -4.99 -0.43 19.52
CA ILE A 95 -6.25 -0.34 18.81
C ILE A 95 -7.38 -0.95 19.65
N ASP A 96 -8.60 -0.47 19.46
CA ASP A 96 -9.80 -0.90 20.18
C ASP A 96 -10.80 -1.72 19.34
N TYR A 97 -10.48 -1.98 18.05
CA TYR A 97 -11.33 -2.87 17.26
C TYR A 97 -11.15 -4.36 17.64
N ASP A 98 -12.10 -5.18 17.26
CA ASP A 98 -12.02 -6.65 17.44
C ASP A 98 -10.94 -7.25 16.52
N THR A 99 -9.79 -7.59 17.10
CA THR A 99 -8.64 -8.17 16.38
C THR A 99 -8.88 -9.59 15.86
N THR A 100 -9.98 -10.24 16.22
CA THR A 100 -10.36 -11.54 15.64
C THR A 100 -10.99 -11.41 14.26
N THR A 101 -11.53 -10.25 13.95
CA THR A 101 -12.25 -9.96 12.70
C THR A 101 -11.71 -8.75 11.93
N GLN A 102 -10.82 -7.98 12.53
CA GLN A 102 -10.23 -6.79 11.93
C GLN A 102 -8.71 -6.81 12.04
N ARG A 103 -8.06 -6.17 11.08
CA ARG A 103 -6.63 -5.88 11.08
C ARG A 103 -6.35 -4.57 10.35
N PHE A 104 -5.14 -4.04 10.55
CA PHE A 104 -4.65 -3.00 9.64
C PHE A 104 -4.41 -3.54 8.24
N ASN A 105 -4.48 -2.64 7.27
CA ASN A 105 -4.23 -2.87 5.86
C ASN A 105 -3.29 -1.77 5.32
N ASP A 106 -3.58 -1.14 4.18
CA ASP A 106 -2.74 -0.11 3.56
C ASP A 106 -2.53 1.11 4.48
N GLY A 107 -1.34 1.68 4.42
CA GLY A 107 -0.98 2.88 5.18
C GLY A 107 0.37 3.44 4.77
N LYS A 108 0.58 4.73 5.08
CA LYS A 108 1.80 5.50 4.76
C LYS A 108 1.98 6.65 5.72
N CYS A 109 3.15 7.30 5.67
CA CYS A 109 3.31 8.61 6.29
C CYS A 109 2.88 9.74 5.35
N ASP A 110 2.30 10.80 5.93
CA ASP A 110 2.15 12.07 5.24
C ASP A 110 3.47 12.88 5.26
N THR A 111 3.50 13.99 4.52
CA THR A 111 4.68 14.85 4.42
C THR A 111 5.05 15.52 5.74
N ALA A 112 4.10 15.67 6.68
CA ALA A 112 4.36 16.19 8.02
C ALA A 112 4.90 15.11 8.98
N GLY A 113 4.98 13.84 8.57
CA GLY A 113 5.54 12.74 9.35
C GLY A 113 4.56 12.01 10.26
N ARG A 114 3.25 12.22 10.11
CA ARG A 114 2.23 11.42 10.78
C ARG A 114 2.09 10.08 10.06
N PHE A 115 1.92 9.01 10.82
CA PHE A 115 1.67 7.69 10.26
C PHE A 115 0.16 7.45 10.12
N TRP A 116 -0.26 7.04 8.94
CA TRP A 116 -1.63 6.73 8.60
C TRP A 116 -1.77 5.26 8.30
N ALA A 117 -2.78 4.63 8.89
CA ALA A 117 -3.07 3.21 8.69
C ALA A 117 -4.58 3.00 8.52
N GLY A 118 -4.95 2.42 7.42
CA GLY A 118 -6.31 1.95 7.18
C GLY A 118 -6.51 0.57 7.79
N SER A 119 -7.76 0.23 8.15
CA SER A 119 -8.12 -1.11 8.58
C SER A 119 -8.99 -1.84 7.56
N MET A 120 -9.22 -3.11 7.80
CA MET A 120 -10.22 -3.89 7.09
C MET A 120 -11.04 -4.73 8.06
N PHE A 121 -12.31 -4.95 7.70
CA PHE A 121 -13.15 -5.98 8.29
C PHE A 121 -13.04 -7.24 7.42
N GLU A 122 -12.40 -8.29 7.93
CA GLU A 122 -12.03 -9.47 7.15
C GLU A 122 -13.21 -10.23 6.57
N PRO A 123 -14.37 -10.36 7.27
CA PRO A 123 -15.56 -10.95 6.67
C PRO A 123 -16.16 -10.15 5.51
N ARG A 124 -15.87 -8.85 5.40
CA ARG A 124 -16.31 -7.93 4.33
C ARG A 124 -17.83 -7.78 4.21
N THR A 125 -18.53 -8.00 5.30
CA THR A 125 -20.00 -7.92 5.35
C THR A 125 -20.52 -6.65 6.03
N GLU A 126 -19.65 -5.95 6.77
CA GLU A 126 -19.98 -4.74 7.53
C GLU A 126 -18.95 -3.64 7.31
N ARG A 127 -19.38 -2.39 7.48
CA ARG A 127 -18.55 -1.19 7.28
C ARG A 127 -17.84 -0.78 8.58
N LEU A 128 -17.01 -1.67 9.10
CA LEU A 128 -16.29 -1.48 10.37
C LEU A 128 -14.85 -0.96 10.18
N ALA A 129 -14.37 -0.90 8.94
CA ALA A 129 -13.05 -0.38 8.66
C ALA A 129 -12.99 1.15 8.75
N ALA A 130 -11.81 1.65 9.09
CA ALA A 130 -11.55 3.07 9.28
C ALA A 130 -10.12 3.45 8.84
N LEU A 131 -9.89 4.73 8.67
CA LEU A 131 -8.57 5.34 8.47
C LEU A 131 -8.15 5.98 9.79
N TYR A 132 -7.02 5.52 10.32
CA TYR A 132 -6.40 5.99 11.56
C TYR A 132 -5.20 6.88 11.26
N ARG A 133 -4.91 7.81 12.17
CA ARG A 133 -3.75 8.67 12.12
C ARG A 133 -3.02 8.65 13.45
N LEU A 134 -1.73 8.36 13.43
CA LEU A 134 -0.82 8.49 14.56
C LEU A 134 0.05 9.73 14.38
N ASP A 135 -0.09 10.69 15.28
CA ASP A 135 0.75 11.88 15.37
C ASP A 135 1.60 11.80 16.64
N ALA A 136 2.90 11.59 16.47
CA ALA A 136 3.87 11.47 17.55
C ALA A 136 4.94 12.57 17.52
N ARG A 137 4.79 13.60 16.71
CA ARG A 137 5.80 14.65 16.48
C ARG A 137 6.18 15.43 17.74
N ASP A 138 5.30 15.44 18.74
CA ASP A 138 5.53 16.09 20.04
C ASP A 138 6.04 15.10 21.12
N THR A 139 6.20 13.83 20.79
CA THR A 139 6.46 12.79 21.79
C THR A 139 7.84 12.90 22.40
N VAL A 140 8.86 13.08 21.59
CA VAL A 140 10.26 13.10 22.08
C VAL A 140 10.62 14.47 22.65
N GLU A 141 10.37 15.55 21.91
CA GLU A 141 10.77 16.90 22.30
C GLU A 141 9.92 17.44 23.46
N HIS A 142 8.60 17.27 23.38
CA HIS A 142 7.66 17.82 24.36
C HIS A 142 7.15 16.81 25.39
N LYS A 143 7.61 15.55 25.33
CA LYS A 143 7.20 14.45 26.24
C LYS A 143 5.68 14.23 26.31
N LYS A 144 4.97 14.48 25.21
CA LYS A 144 3.54 14.22 25.10
C LYS A 144 3.29 12.82 24.55
N PRO A 145 2.25 12.12 25.03
CA PRO A 145 1.89 10.84 24.42
C PRO A 145 1.50 11.03 22.95
N PRO A 146 1.75 10.04 22.09
CA PRO A 146 1.30 10.09 20.71
C PRO A 146 -0.23 10.21 20.65
N LYS A 147 -0.71 11.00 19.69
CA LYS A 147 -2.14 11.14 19.43
C LYS A 147 -2.54 10.14 18.35
N PHE A 148 -3.47 9.24 18.69
CA PHE A 148 -3.96 8.21 17.77
C PHE A 148 -5.48 8.36 17.61
N ASP A 149 -5.89 8.79 16.41
CA ASP A 149 -7.26 9.17 16.10
C ASP A 149 -7.83 8.37 14.93
N ILE A 150 -9.14 8.14 14.93
CA ILE A 150 -9.89 7.76 13.73
C ILE A 150 -10.23 9.05 12.98
N VAL A 151 -9.80 9.14 11.71
CA VAL A 151 -10.04 10.32 10.87
C VAL A 151 -11.22 10.11 9.92
N GLN A 152 -11.36 8.91 9.38
CA GLN A 152 -12.46 8.54 8.48
C GLN A 152 -12.98 7.16 8.87
N LYS A 153 -14.29 7.02 8.95
CA LYS A 153 -15.01 5.76 9.21
C LYS A 153 -15.81 5.33 7.99
N ASP A 154 -16.54 4.24 8.13
CA ASP A 154 -17.54 3.78 7.16
C ASP A 154 -16.91 3.24 5.87
N ALA A 155 -15.90 2.38 6.04
CA ALA A 155 -15.30 1.60 4.97
C ALA A 155 -15.36 0.09 5.30
N ILE A 156 -15.09 -0.73 4.31
CA ILE A 156 -14.99 -2.19 4.47
C ILE A 156 -13.53 -2.64 4.37
N LEU A 157 -12.81 -2.11 3.39
CA LEU A 157 -11.41 -2.45 3.12
C LEU A 157 -10.65 -1.21 2.64
N ALA A 158 -9.87 -0.64 3.55
CA ALA A 158 -9.05 0.54 3.31
C ALA A 158 -7.85 0.23 2.40
N ASN A 159 -7.69 1.00 1.33
CA ASN A 159 -6.59 0.90 0.37
C ASN A 159 -6.29 2.24 -0.30
N GLY A 160 -5.30 2.27 -1.18
CA GLY A 160 -5.02 3.35 -2.11
C GLY A 160 -4.75 4.71 -1.45
N LEU A 161 -4.10 4.70 -0.27
CA LEU A 161 -3.78 5.92 0.45
C LEU A 161 -2.61 6.66 -0.23
N GLY A 162 -2.80 7.94 -0.57
CA GLY A 162 -1.77 8.76 -1.19
C GLY A 162 -2.08 10.24 -1.14
N TRP A 163 -1.07 11.07 -1.39
CA TRP A 163 -1.17 12.54 -1.41
C TRP A 163 -0.66 13.09 -2.75
N SER A 164 -1.26 14.19 -3.18
CA SER A 164 -0.75 14.95 -4.33
C SER A 164 0.58 15.65 -3.99
N PRO A 165 1.46 15.91 -4.98
CA PRO A 165 2.77 16.53 -4.74
C PRO A 165 2.69 17.96 -4.20
N ASP A 166 1.58 18.65 -4.40
CA ASP A 166 1.33 20.00 -3.86
C ASP A 166 0.74 19.99 -2.44
N ASN A 167 0.57 18.80 -1.83
CA ASN A 167 -0.02 18.59 -0.50
C ASN A 167 -1.41 19.21 -0.34
N LYS A 168 -2.24 19.22 -1.40
CA LYS A 168 -3.61 19.76 -1.34
C LYS A 168 -4.70 18.71 -1.49
N THR A 169 -4.34 17.51 -1.89
CA THR A 169 -5.30 16.41 -2.08
C THR A 169 -4.79 15.14 -1.41
N ILE A 170 -5.68 14.49 -0.66
CA ILE A 170 -5.48 13.12 -0.18
C ILE A 170 -6.44 12.20 -0.91
N TYR A 171 -5.94 11.03 -1.31
CA TYR A 171 -6.71 9.95 -1.94
C TYR A 171 -6.82 8.78 -0.98
N TRP A 172 -7.96 8.09 -1.01
CA TRP A 172 -8.18 6.87 -0.26
C TRP A 172 -9.27 6.02 -0.93
N ALA A 173 -9.02 4.72 -1.06
CA ALA A 173 -9.92 3.78 -1.71
C ALA A 173 -10.64 2.88 -0.70
N ASP A 174 -11.89 2.51 -1.01
CA ASP A 174 -12.55 1.33 -0.46
C ASP A 174 -12.61 0.28 -1.57
N THR A 175 -11.83 -0.78 -1.40
CA THR A 175 -11.71 -1.86 -2.39
C THR A 175 -13.03 -2.58 -2.63
N VAL A 176 -13.84 -2.77 -1.58
CA VAL A 176 -15.12 -3.50 -1.69
C VAL A 176 -16.17 -2.67 -2.41
N ASP A 177 -16.23 -1.37 -2.14
CA ASP A 177 -17.09 -0.42 -2.84
C ASP A 177 -16.58 -0.12 -4.26
N GLN A 178 -15.35 -0.52 -4.58
CA GLN A 178 -14.68 -0.26 -5.86
C GLN A 178 -14.62 1.24 -6.21
N ILE A 179 -14.29 2.04 -5.20
CA ILE A 179 -14.28 3.49 -5.30
C ILE A 179 -12.99 4.07 -4.73
N ILE A 180 -12.49 5.10 -5.39
CA ILE A 180 -11.43 5.96 -4.87
C ILE A 180 -12.05 7.31 -4.59
N HIS A 181 -11.93 7.77 -3.36
CA HIS A 181 -12.29 9.10 -2.95
C HIS A 181 -11.08 10.02 -2.93
N ALA A 182 -11.32 11.31 -3.09
CA ALA A 182 -10.36 12.37 -2.83
C ALA A 182 -10.97 13.40 -1.88
N TRP A 183 -10.11 14.04 -1.09
CA TRP A 183 -10.47 15.16 -0.21
C TRP A 183 -9.48 16.29 -0.40
N ASP A 184 -9.92 17.50 -0.08
CA ASP A 184 -9.00 18.59 0.13
C ASP A 184 -8.23 18.32 1.43
N TRP A 185 -6.92 18.53 1.36
CA TRP A 185 -5.98 18.20 2.41
C TRP A 185 -5.35 19.43 3.01
N ASP A 186 -5.41 19.54 4.32
CA ASP A 186 -4.66 20.54 5.10
C ASP A 186 -3.49 19.85 5.80
N GLU A 187 -2.28 20.03 5.27
CA GLU A 187 -1.06 19.44 5.81
C GLU A 187 -0.77 19.89 7.25
N ALA A 188 -1.03 21.14 7.59
CA ALA A 188 -0.69 21.70 8.91
C ALA A 188 -1.46 20.97 10.03
N THR A 189 -2.76 20.75 9.82
CA THR A 189 -3.63 20.09 10.80
C THR A 189 -3.79 18.59 10.57
N GLY A 190 -3.49 18.10 9.37
CA GLY A 190 -3.78 16.73 8.96
C GLY A 190 -5.29 16.48 8.81
N SER A 191 -6.06 17.48 8.41
CA SER A 191 -7.50 17.35 8.25
C SER A 191 -7.91 17.16 6.79
N MET A 192 -9.04 16.47 6.61
CA MET A 192 -9.65 16.14 5.33
C MET A 192 -10.99 16.85 5.23
N SER A 193 -11.27 17.48 4.09
CA SER A 193 -12.55 18.16 3.81
C SER A 193 -12.99 17.95 2.35
N ASN A 194 -14.22 18.35 2.03
CA ASN A 194 -14.74 18.32 0.66
C ASN A 194 -14.58 16.96 -0.05
N LYS A 195 -15.09 15.88 0.60
CA LYS A 195 -15.06 14.52 0.04
C LYS A 195 -15.69 14.49 -1.35
N ARG A 196 -15.00 13.89 -2.31
CA ARG A 196 -15.47 13.69 -3.69
C ARG A 196 -15.06 12.32 -4.23
N VAL A 197 -15.79 11.81 -5.20
CA VAL A 197 -15.39 10.62 -5.93
C VAL A 197 -14.30 11.02 -6.90
N PHE A 198 -13.13 10.37 -6.80
CA PHE A 198 -12.05 10.51 -7.78
C PHE A 198 -12.23 9.48 -8.92
N GLN A 199 -12.45 8.20 -8.57
CA GLN A 199 -12.75 7.13 -9.52
C GLN A 199 -13.78 6.16 -8.94
N LYS A 200 -14.58 5.59 -9.80
CA LYS A 200 -15.50 4.49 -9.50
C LYS A 200 -15.39 3.43 -10.58
N PHE A 201 -15.24 2.19 -10.16
CA PHE A 201 -15.10 1.03 -11.04
C PHE A 201 -16.38 0.18 -11.02
N ASP A 202 -16.53 -0.66 -12.05
CA ASP A 202 -17.63 -1.60 -12.10
C ASP A 202 -17.55 -2.60 -10.96
N ALA A 203 -18.70 -2.94 -10.40
CA ALA A 203 -18.78 -3.91 -9.33
C ALA A 203 -18.27 -5.27 -9.79
N LYS A 204 -17.66 -6.02 -8.87
CA LYS A 204 -17.27 -7.40 -9.13
C LYS A 204 -18.52 -8.19 -9.56
N PRO A 205 -18.49 -8.90 -10.71
CA PRO A 205 -19.66 -9.63 -11.18
C PRO A 205 -20.14 -10.65 -10.15
N ALA A 206 -21.46 -10.75 -9.96
CA ALA A 206 -22.03 -11.71 -9.03
C ALA A 206 -21.65 -13.15 -9.43
N GLY A 207 -21.18 -13.94 -8.45
CA GLY A 207 -20.71 -15.31 -8.70
C GLY A 207 -19.33 -15.44 -9.33
N TRP A 208 -18.67 -14.33 -9.67
CA TRP A 208 -17.29 -14.38 -10.17
C TRP A 208 -16.33 -14.79 -9.04
N THR A 209 -15.55 -15.83 -9.30
CA THR A 209 -14.41 -16.23 -8.45
C THR A 209 -13.18 -16.48 -9.32
N PRO A 210 -11.97 -16.55 -8.77
CA PRO A 210 -10.78 -16.94 -9.53
C PRO A 210 -10.91 -18.29 -10.23
N GLU A 211 -11.64 -19.24 -9.63
CA GLU A 211 -11.91 -20.58 -10.18
C GLU A 211 -13.01 -20.56 -11.23
N ASN A 212 -13.95 -19.63 -11.11
CA ASN A 212 -15.08 -19.50 -12.02
C ASN A 212 -15.26 -18.07 -12.50
N THR A 213 -14.56 -17.72 -13.56
CA THR A 213 -14.62 -16.39 -14.17
C THR A 213 -15.91 -16.12 -14.93
N MET A 214 -16.79 -17.12 -15.12
CA MET A 214 -18.04 -17.03 -15.88
C MET A 214 -17.86 -16.46 -17.31
N GLY A 215 -16.64 -16.58 -17.87
CA GLY A 215 -16.29 -15.98 -19.16
C GLY A 215 -16.20 -14.44 -19.14
N VAL A 216 -16.31 -13.82 -17.98
CA VAL A 216 -16.23 -12.35 -17.83
C VAL A 216 -14.78 -11.94 -17.58
N ASN A 217 -14.29 -11.02 -18.40
CA ASN A 217 -12.99 -10.37 -18.16
C ASN A 217 -13.13 -9.28 -17.08
N TYR A 218 -13.13 -9.70 -15.82
CA TYR A 218 -13.18 -8.78 -14.69
C TYR A 218 -11.91 -7.92 -14.63
N GLN A 219 -12.11 -6.62 -14.53
CA GLN A 219 -11.03 -5.65 -14.65
C GLN A 219 -10.33 -5.35 -13.32
N GLY A 220 -10.68 -6.05 -12.26
CA GLY A 220 -10.09 -5.92 -10.94
C GLY A 220 -10.72 -4.82 -10.09
N ARG A 221 -10.22 -4.70 -8.88
CA ARG A 221 -10.65 -3.72 -7.87
C ARG A 221 -9.47 -2.92 -7.37
N PRO A 222 -9.68 -1.64 -6.96
CA PRO A 222 -8.59 -0.79 -6.49
C PRO A 222 -7.94 -1.36 -5.23
N ASP A 223 -6.61 -1.37 -5.20
CA ASP A 223 -5.79 -1.84 -4.09
C ASP A 223 -4.81 -0.74 -3.65
N GLY A 224 -3.53 -1.00 -3.48
CA GLY A 224 -2.54 -0.01 -3.10
C GLY A 224 -2.18 0.96 -4.22
N CYS A 225 -1.65 2.14 -3.87
CA CYS A 225 -1.32 3.20 -4.82
C CYS A 225 0.08 3.79 -4.67
N ALA A 226 0.50 4.52 -5.70
CA ALA A 226 1.63 5.45 -5.67
C ALA A 226 1.28 6.73 -6.46
N VAL A 227 2.01 7.82 -6.21
CA VAL A 227 1.83 9.10 -6.91
C VAL A 227 3.17 9.54 -7.49
N ASP A 228 3.18 10.03 -8.75
CA ASP A 228 4.37 10.58 -9.37
C ASP A 228 4.51 12.10 -9.14
N THR A 229 5.65 12.67 -9.53
CA THR A 229 5.95 14.10 -9.36
C THR A 229 5.05 15.03 -10.19
N GLN A 230 4.35 14.51 -11.18
CA GLN A 230 3.34 15.23 -11.95
C GLN A 230 1.93 15.14 -11.33
N GLY A 231 1.80 14.42 -10.20
CA GLY A 231 0.54 14.21 -9.51
C GLY A 231 -0.31 13.08 -10.10
N ASN A 232 0.24 12.29 -11.04
CA ASN A 232 -0.51 11.16 -11.55
C ASN A 232 -0.61 10.06 -10.48
N TYR A 233 -1.82 9.56 -10.30
CA TYR A 233 -2.16 8.53 -9.33
C TYR A 233 -2.14 7.16 -10.00
N TYR A 234 -1.27 6.28 -9.51
CA TYR A 234 -1.14 4.89 -9.97
C TYR A 234 -1.84 3.99 -8.96
N ILE A 235 -2.78 3.19 -9.42
CA ILE A 235 -3.54 2.26 -8.58
C ILE A 235 -3.40 0.83 -9.10
N ALA A 236 -3.00 -0.09 -8.23
CA ALA A 236 -3.03 -1.52 -8.53
C ALA A 236 -4.48 -2.00 -8.60
N MET A 237 -4.76 -2.87 -9.56
CA MET A 237 -6.07 -3.46 -9.74
C MET A 237 -6.00 -4.94 -9.39
N TYR A 238 -6.30 -5.29 -8.13
CA TYR A 238 -6.32 -6.68 -7.68
C TYR A 238 -7.33 -7.51 -8.50
N ASP A 239 -6.97 -8.69 -8.90
CA ASP A 239 -7.69 -9.54 -9.88
C ASP A 239 -7.66 -9.00 -11.34
N GLY A 240 -7.13 -7.81 -11.60
CA GLY A 240 -7.19 -7.11 -12.89
C GLY A 240 -5.93 -7.20 -13.74
N GLN A 241 -4.83 -7.75 -13.22
CA GLN A 241 -3.53 -7.91 -13.90
C GLN A 241 -2.99 -6.60 -14.51
N ARG A 242 -3.15 -5.48 -13.78
CA ARG A 242 -2.74 -4.16 -14.27
C ARG A 242 -2.61 -3.13 -13.16
N ILE A 243 -1.91 -2.06 -13.50
CA ILE A 243 -1.95 -0.77 -12.80
C ILE A 243 -2.69 0.21 -13.71
N LEU A 244 -3.57 1.04 -13.16
CA LEU A 244 -4.14 2.17 -13.87
C LEU A 244 -3.44 3.45 -13.43
N LYS A 245 -3.09 4.30 -14.40
CA LYS A 245 -2.50 5.62 -14.18
C LYS A 245 -3.54 6.69 -14.52
N PHE A 246 -3.87 7.53 -13.54
CA PHE A 246 -4.80 8.64 -13.69
C PHE A 246 -4.11 9.98 -13.54
N ALA A 247 -4.47 10.96 -14.36
CA ALA A 247 -4.11 12.35 -14.13
C ALA A 247 -4.80 12.89 -12.86
N PRO A 248 -4.33 14.02 -12.28
CA PRO A 248 -5.01 14.68 -11.16
C PRO A 248 -6.49 15.04 -11.44
N SER A 249 -6.85 15.22 -12.71
CA SER A 249 -8.23 15.45 -13.16
C SER A 249 -9.13 14.19 -13.10
N GLY A 250 -8.56 13.01 -12.85
CA GLY A 250 -9.28 11.74 -12.95
C GLY A 250 -9.26 11.12 -14.35
N GLN A 251 -8.64 11.76 -15.35
CA GLN A 251 -8.52 11.18 -16.69
C GLN A 251 -7.58 9.96 -16.66
N LEU A 252 -8.04 8.83 -17.21
CA LEU A 252 -7.20 7.65 -17.42
C LEU A 252 -6.12 7.95 -18.47
N LEU A 253 -4.86 7.85 -18.08
CA LEU A 253 -3.70 8.08 -18.94
C LEU A 253 -3.12 6.77 -19.50
N ALA A 254 -3.11 5.71 -18.70
CA ALA A 254 -2.57 4.43 -19.09
C ALA A 254 -3.18 3.27 -18.28
N ALA A 255 -3.25 2.10 -18.91
CA ALA A 255 -3.42 0.81 -18.25
C ALA A 255 -2.13 0.01 -18.50
N ILE A 256 -1.36 -0.24 -17.45
CA ILE A 256 -0.06 -0.90 -17.50
C ILE A 256 -0.26 -2.36 -17.12
N PRO A 257 -0.14 -3.32 -18.06
CA PRO A 257 -0.28 -4.73 -17.74
C PRO A 257 0.85 -5.20 -16.80
N THR A 258 0.51 -6.07 -15.86
CA THR A 258 1.45 -6.62 -14.87
C THR A 258 1.70 -8.10 -15.09
N PRO A 259 2.83 -8.67 -14.60
CA PRO A 259 3.18 -10.07 -14.84
C PRO A 259 2.15 -11.06 -14.30
N THR A 260 1.51 -10.72 -13.18
CA THR A 260 0.58 -11.61 -12.49
C THR A 260 -0.75 -10.92 -12.22
N ARG A 261 -1.82 -11.71 -12.03
CA ARG A 261 -3.19 -11.24 -11.91
C ARG A 261 -3.40 -10.34 -10.69
N CYS A 262 -2.82 -10.72 -9.55
CA CYS A 262 -3.06 -10.05 -8.27
C CYS A 262 -1.92 -9.09 -7.95
N THR A 263 -1.90 -7.94 -8.62
CA THR A 263 -1.05 -6.81 -8.27
C THR A 263 -1.65 -6.09 -7.08
N THR A 264 -0.85 -5.85 -6.04
CA THR A 264 -1.32 -5.31 -4.77
C THR A 264 -0.97 -3.84 -4.60
N MET A 265 0.31 -3.45 -4.65
CA MET A 265 0.67 -2.06 -4.41
C MET A 265 1.91 -1.64 -5.22
N PRO A 266 1.87 -0.50 -5.93
CA PRO A 266 3.04 0.11 -6.53
C PRO A 266 3.80 1.00 -5.53
N CYS A 267 5.12 1.13 -5.72
CA CYS A 267 5.91 2.24 -5.17
C CYS A 267 7.00 2.65 -6.15
N PHE A 268 7.52 3.85 -6.00
CA PHE A 268 8.66 4.32 -6.78
C PHE A 268 9.94 4.24 -5.98
N GLY A 269 11.06 4.02 -6.67
CA GLY A 269 12.38 3.98 -6.05
C GLY A 269 13.50 4.07 -7.07
N GLY A 270 14.69 3.61 -6.65
CA GLY A 270 15.93 3.87 -7.36
C GLY A 270 16.49 5.26 -7.03
N GLU A 271 17.72 5.54 -7.45
CA GLU A 271 18.38 6.83 -7.15
C GLU A 271 17.68 8.02 -7.82
N ASP A 272 17.08 7.80 -8.96
CA ASP A 272 16.35 8.81 -9.76
C ASP A 272 14.82 8.75 -9.57
N MET A 273 14.33 7.86 -8.69
CA MET A 273 12.91 7.61 -8.45
C MET A 273 12.12 7.18 -9.69
N LYS A 274 12.79 6.64 -10.71
CA LYS A 274 12.19 6.18 -11.97
C LYS A 274 12.05 4.66 -12.07
N THR A 275 12.31 3.94 -11.01
CA THR A 275 11.99 2.51 -10.93
C THR A 275 10.64 2.35 -10.26
N LEU A 276 9.65 1.86 -11.00
CA LEU A 276 8.34 1.47 -10.46
C LEU A 276 8.41 0.03 -9.99
N PHE A 277 8.28 -0.19 -8.69
CA PHE A 277 8.14 -1.51 -8.09
C PHE A 277 6.66 -1.84 -7.90
N ILE A 278 6.33 -3.13 -7.94
CA ILE A 278 5.00 -3.64 -7.58
C ILE A 278 5.14 -4.87 -6.70
N THR A 279 4.34 -4.96 -5.67
CA THR A 279 4.08 -6.19 -4.93
C THR A 279 2.91 -6.94 -5.55
N THR A 280 2.86 -8.25 -5.33
CA THR A 280 1.81 -9.12 -5.86
C THR A 280 1.40 -10.18 -4.84
N SER A 281 0.33 -10.93 -5.13
CA SER A 281 -0.21 -11.95 -4.24
C SER A 281 -0.34 -13.30 -4.92
N SER A 282 0.01 -14.36 -4.17
CA SER A 282 -0.31 -15.76 -4.44
C SER A 282 -1.42 -16.29 -3.51
N PHE A 283 -1.89 -15.48 -2.57
CA PHE A 283 -2.75 -15.88 -1.48
C PHE A 283 -4.13 -16.36 -1.96
N MET A 284 -4.49 -17.58 -1.55
CA MET A 284 -5.77 -18.21 -1.89
C MET A 284 -6.07 -18.23 -3.40
N ARG A 285 -5.03 -18.41 -4.22
CA ARG A 285 -5.19 -18.51 -5.68
C ARG A 285 -5.37 -19.98 -6.11
N PRO A 286 -6.20 -20.23 -7.13
CA PRO A 286 -6.41 -21.57 -7.66
C PRO A 286 -5.11 -22.20 -8.14
N ALA A 287 -4.98 -23.51 -7.98
CA ALA A 287 -3.79 -24.24 -8.42
C ALA A 287 -3.49 -24.07 -9.93
N GLU A 288 -4.52 -24.00 -10.75
CA GLU A 288 -4.38 -23.80 -12.20
C GLU A 288 -3.88 -22.38 -12.53
N GLU A 289 -4.32 -21.36 -11.77
CA GLU A 289 -3.77 -20.01 -11.92
C GLU A 289 -2.30 -19.97 -11.51
N MET A 290 -1.93 -20.63 -10.42
CA MET A 290 -0.55 -20.69 -9.95
C MET A 290 0.37 -21.41 -10.93
N LYS A 291 -0.12 -22.43 -11.64
CA LYS A 291 0.62 -23.06 -12.74
C LYS A 291 0.83 -22.12 -13.93
N ALA A 292 -0.20 -21.33 -14.26
CA ALA A 292 -0.13 -20.38 -15.37
C ALA A 292 0.68 -19.13 -15.03
N GLN A 293 0.75 -18.76 -13.75
CA GLN A 293 1.45 -17.60 -13.25
C GLN A 293 2.41 -17.97 -12.10
N PRO A 294 3.48 -18.72 -12.40
CA PRO A 294 4.38 -19.26 -11.36
C PRO A 294 5.15 -18.18 -10.57
N LEU A 295 5.14 -16.93 -11.06
CA LEU A 295 5.76 -15.79 -10.39
C LEU A 295 4.75 -14.96 -9.54
N ALA A 296 3.52 -15.44 -9.35
CA ALA A 296 2.58 -14.77 -8.45
C ALA A 296 3.14 -14.75 -7.01
N GLY A 297 3.01 -13.62 -6.33
CA GLY A 297 3.62 -13.35 -5.02
C GLY A 297 5.01 -12.72 -5.09
N HIS A 298 5.65 -12.69 -6.26
CA HIS A 298 6.93 -11.98 -6.37
C HIS A 298 6.76 -10.46 -6.45
N VAL A 299 7.82 -9.75 -6.09
CA VAL A 299 7.98 -8.31 -6.32
C VAL A 299 8.64 -8.10 -7.67
N PHE A 300 8.11 -7.15 -8.45
CA PHE A 300 8.63 -6.80 -9.77
C PHE A 300 9.00 -5.33 -9.85
N SER A 301 9.83 -4.99 -10.83
CA SER A 301 10.21 -3.63 -11.15
C SER A 301 10.17 -3.37 -12.65
N MET A 302 9.93 -2.12 -13.04
CA MET A 302 10.08 -1.61 -14.40
C MET A 302 10.56 -0.16 -14.38
N GLN A 303 11.16 0.30 -15.49
CA GLN A 303 11.51 1.70 -15.63
C GLN A 303 10.32 2.55 -16.10
N VAL A 304 10.25 3.77 -15.60
CA VAL A 304 9.25 4.78 -15.97
C VAL A 304 9.91 6.11 -16.32
N ASP A 305 9.24 6.93 -17.12
CA ASP A 305 9.79 8.22 -17.56
C ASP A 305 9.66 9.31 -16.49
N VAL A 306 8.53 9.31 -15.74
CA VAL A 306 8.23 10.31 -14.72
C VAL A 306 8.64 9.76 -13.35
N PRO A 307 9.51 10.48 -12.62
CA PRO A 307 9.90 10.03 -11.29
C PRO A 307 8.70 10.06 -10.31
N GLY A 308 8.68 9.12 -9.37
CA GLY A 308 7.69 9.09 -8.31
C GLY A 308 8.01 10.03 -7.16
N LEU A 309 7.04 10.22 -6.26
CA LEU A 309 7.28 10.88 -4.99
C LEU A 309 8.09 9.97 -4.07
N PRO A 310 9.06 10.53 -3.31
CA PRO A 310 9.81 9.76 -2.32
C PRO A 310 8.89 9.34 -1.16
N VAL A 311 9.32 8.31 -0.43
CA VAL A 311 8.65 7.90 0.80
C VAL A 311 8.76 8.99 1.86
N ASN A 312 7.67 9.24 2.59
CA ASN A 312 7.68 10.12 3.75
C ASN A 312 8.08 9.33 5.00
N PHE A 313 8.79 9.98 5.91
CA PHE A 313 9.30 9.38 7.14
C PHE A 313 8.39 9.70 8.32
N TYR A 314 8.11 8.70 9.13
CA TYR A 314 7.49 8.88 10.44
C TYR A 314 8.35 9.78 11.34
N GLN A 315 7.73 10.74 12.01
CA GLN A 315 8.37 11.66 12.96
C GLN A 315 7.81 11.47 14.37
N GLU A 316 8.71 11.52 15.33
CA GLU A 316 8.45 11.38 16.77
C GLU A 316 9.29 12.38 17.61
#